data_11e50179cb02943da85af867b953d7fe
#
_entry.id   11e50179cb02943da85af867b953d7fe
#
_cell.length_a   1.000
_cell.length_b   1.000
_cell.length_c   1.000
_cell.angle_alpha   90.00
_cell.angle_beta   90.00
_cell.angle_gamma   90.00
#
_symmetry.space_group_name_H-M   'P 1'
#
loop_
_entity.id
_entity.type
_entity.pdbx_description
1 polymer ?
#
loop_
_entity_poly.entity_id
_entity_poly.type
_entity_poly.pdbx_seq_one_letter_code
_entity_poly.pdbx_strand_id
1 'polypeptide(L)'
;LGYRAFNEDLMYQVGNKPYINLTYSYYSLIPASIPEPLALRLIQYYQTRLEEDLSAHDKIEFEIIFSSYDFMTEENSKRLLRYGFTEEERKLLVREVKKLTIDAVMNQEKILKEDLEALKRLENCREEIEKLLYQDVSIDRIIDSILTLLKEIRTNGTPQFARQARLAFIARAFLRTLVDAGYYTSENVDTFMQGISTVSSEFNDDFERFSEGLISREEFNFKYGHLRSGTYDIRSDRYDAMNFRPAPSRIKKDKVKIQKDLDISILTQALEDTQLDVHAERMAKIWISAIE
;
A
#
# COMPACT_ATOMS: atom_id res chain seq x y z
N LEU A 1 -10.92 5.88 -5.01
CA LEU A 1 -10.09 6.97 -4.49
C LEU A 1 -10.00 8.21 -5.41
N GLY A 2 -10.68 8.25 -6.58
CA GLY A 2 -10.68 9.42 -7.46
C GLY A 2 -9.53 9.51 -8.46
N TYR A 3 -8.74 8.46 -8.62
CA TYR A 3 -7.76 8.33 -9.70
C TYR A 3 -8.41 7.96 -11.03
N ARG A 4 -7.69 8.13 -12.13
CA ARG A 4 -8.14 7.76 -13.47
C ARG A 4 -8.34 6.26 -13.59
N ALA A 5 -9.43 5.87 -14.26
CA ALA A 5 -9.68 4.50 -14.66
C ALA A 5 -9.25 4.28 -16.12
N PHE A 6 -8.83 3.07 -16.44
CA PHE A 6 -8.52 2.63 -17.81
C PHE A 6 -8.90 1.16 -17.96
N ASN A 7 -9.11 0.71 -19.20
CA ASN A 7 -9.58 -0.65 -19.50
C ASN A 7 -8.49 -1.54 -20.14
N GLU A 8 -7.28 -1.04 -20.24
CA GLU A 8 -6.15 -1.75 -20.85
C GLU A 8 -5.43 -2.61 -19.80
N ASP A 9 -4.74 -3.65 -20.26
CA ASP A 9 -3.93 -4.47 -19.38
C ASP A 9 -2.69 -3.70 -18.91
N LEU A 10 -2.50 -3.67 -17.59
CA LEU A 10 -1.34 -3.03 -16.98
C LEU A 10 -0.05 -3.86 -17.18
N MET A 11 -0.18 -5.17 -17.29
CA MET A 11 0.93 -6.10 -17.40
C MET A 11 0.88 -6.87 -18.72
N TYR A 12 2.03 -6.97 -19.37
CA TYR A 12 2.23 -7.74 -20.60
C TYR A 12 3.21 -8.87 -20.34
N GLN A 13 3.05 -9.95 -21.10
CA GLN A 13 3.99 -11.06 -21.13
C GLN A 13 4.79 -11.00 -22.42
N VAL A 14 6.12 -10.92 -22.32
CA VAL A 14 7.04 -10.98 -23.44
C VAL A 14 8.10 -12.04 -23.14
N GLY A 15 8.17 -13.09 -23.98
CA GLY A 15 9.15 -14.17 -23.80
C GLY A 15 9.11 -14.83 -22.42
N ASN A 16 7.93 -15.13 -21.90
CA ASN A 16 7.66 -15.71 -20.57
C ASN A 16 8.08 -14.82 -19.38
N LYS A 17 8.31 -13.52 -19.60
CA LYS A 17 8.60 -12.55 -18.53
C LYS A 17 7.47 -11.54 -18.44
N PRO A 18 7.04 -11.16 -17.21
CA PRO A 18 6.06 -10.10 -17.02
C PRO A 18 6.71 -8.72 -17.17
N TYR A 19 6.03 -7.80 -17.83
CA TYR A 19 6.42 -6.40 -17.97
C TYR A 19 5.24 -5.50 -17.60
N ILE A 20 5.51 -4.42 -16.87
CA ILE A 20 4.51 -3.41 -16.54
C ILE A 20 4.53 -2.29 -17.58
N ASN A 21 3.35 -1.89 -18.05
CA ASN A 21 3.20 -0.71 -18.87
C ASN A 21 3.30 0.55 -18.01
N LEU A 22 4.43 1.23 -18.08
CA LEU A 22 4.67 2.44 -17.28
C LEU A 22 3.68 3.56 -17.62
N THR A 23 3.31 3.72 -18.89
CA THR A 23 2.34 4.75 -19.32
C THR A 23 1.00 4.57 -18.61
N TYR A 24 0.45 3.34 -18.60
CA TYR A 24 -0.80 3.06 -17.91
C TYR A 24 -0.64 3.09 -16.38
N SER A 25 0.53 2.67 -15.87
CA SER A 25 0.85 2.81 -14.46
C SER A 25 0.79 4.27 -14.03
N TYR A 26 1.47 5.17 -14.73
CA TYR A 26 1.41 6.61 -14.46
C TYR A 26 0.01 7.18 -14.60
N TYR A 27 -0.69 6.81 -15.68
CA TYR A 27 -2.05 7.26 -15.92
C TYR A 27 -3.01 6.93 -14.77
N SER A 28 -2.88 5.72 -14.22
CA SER A 28 -3.69 5.23 -13.09
C SER A 28 -3.45 5.97 -11.76
N LEU A 29 -2.40 6.80 -11.69
CA LEU A 29 -1.99 7.53 -10.49
C LEU A 29 -2.27 9.05 -10.60
N ILE A 30 -2.82 9.49 -11.73
CA ILE A 30 -3.23 10.89 -11.93
C ILE A 30 -4.69 11.05 -11.46
N PRO A 31 -5.04 12.13 -10.73
CA PRO A 31 -6.42 12.42 -10.38
C PRO A 31 -7.34 12.48 -11.62
N ALA A 32 -8.53 11.87 -11.53
CA ALA A 32 -9.48 11.82 -12.64
C ALA A 32 -9.97 13.21 -13.08
N SER A 33 -9.91 14.18 -12.17
CA SER A 33 -10.29 15.59 -12.42
C SER A 33 -9.28 16.40 -13.24
N ILE A 34 -8.05 15.90 -13.42
CA ILE A 34 -7.03 16.55 -14.25
C ILE A 34 -7.45 16.43 -15.73
N PRO A 35 -7.46 17.53 -16.52
CA PRO A 35 -7.76 17.47 -17.95
C PRO A 35 -6.81 16.54 -18.72
N GLU A 36 -7.34 15.84 -19.73
CA GLU A 36 -6.56 14.86 -20.52
C GLU A 36 -5.26 15.43 -21.11
N PRO A 37 -5.24 16.62 -21.73
CA PRO A 37 -3.97 17.16 -22.28
C PRO A 37 -2.89 17.34 -21.21
N LEU A 38 -3.27 17.77 -19.99
CA LEU A 38 -2.34 17.93 -18.89
C LEU A 38 -1.89 16.55 -18.35
N ALA A 39 -2.82 15.57 -18.27
CA ALA A 39 -2.49 14.22 -17.84
C ALA A 39 -1.44 13.57 -18.76
N LEU A 40 -1.57 13.71 -20.08
CA LEU A 40 -0.60 13.18 -21.06
C LEU A 40 0.77 13.86 -20.92
N ARG A 41 0.82 15.17 -20.68
CA ARG A 41 2.08 15.88 -20.42
C ARG A 41 2.72 15.44 -19.09
N LEU A 42 1.93 15.18 -18.06
CA LEU A 42 2.44 14.64 -16.79
C LEU A 42 3.04 13.26 -16.96
N ILE A 43 2.44 12.37 -17.77
CA ILE A 43 3.01 11.06 -18.09
C ILE A 43 4.39 11.19 -18.74
N GLN A 44 4.52 12.06 -19.75
CA GLN A 44 5.80 12.32 -20.39
C GLN A 44 6.86 12.85 -19.40
N TYR A 45 6.45 13.76 -18.54
CA TYR A 45 7.29 14.28 -17.46
C TYR A 45 7.74 13.16 -16.50
N TYR A 46 6.84 12.28 -16.07
CA TYR A 46 7.19 11.17 -15.18
C TYR A 46 8.13 10.17 -15.84
N GLN A 47 7.95 9.89 -17.12
CA GLN A 47 8.89 9.07 -17.91
C GLN A 47 10.28 9.70 -17.95
N THR A 48 10.38 10.99 -18.30
CA THR A 48 11.65 11.73 -18.31
C THR A 48 12.31 11.70 -16.92
N ARG A 49 11.55 11.89 -15.85
CA ARG A 49 12.08 11.83 -14.48
C ARG A 49 12.64 10.46 -14.12
N LEU A 50 11.97 9.38 -14.53
CA LEU A 50 12.50 8.03 -14.31
C LEU A 50 13.74 7.74 -15.16
N GLU A 51 13.80 8.24 -16.40
CA GLU A 51 14.98 8.12 -17.26
C GLU A 51 16.20 8.88 -16.69
N GLU A 52 15.98 10.03 -16.06
CA GLU A 52 17.02 10.80 -15.37
C GLU A 52 17.55 10.10 -14.11
N ASP A 53 16.72 9.32 -13.43
CA ASP A 53 17.08 8.57 -12.21
C ASP A 53 16.43 7.19 -12.19
N LEU A 54 17.08 6.23 -12.81
CA LEU A 54 16.65 4.83 -12.86
C LEU A 54 16.64 4.15 -11.47
N SER A 55 17.34 4.71 -10.47
CA SER A 55 17.33 4.17 -9.11
C SER A 55 15.99 4.35 -8.40
N ALA A 56 15.14 5.24 -8.93
CA ALA A 56 13.79 5.48 -8.41
C ALA A 56 12.71 4.52 -8.95
N HIS A 57 13.08 3.48 -9.72
CA HIS A 57 12.12 2.57 -10.37
C HIS A 57 11.22 1.81 -9.40
N ASP A 58 11.67 1.53 -8.18
CA ASP A 58 10.91 0.91 -7.09
C ASP A 58 10.26 1.92 -6.13
N LYS A 59 10.47 3.22 -6.37
CA LYS A 59 9.98 4.33 -5.56
C LYS A 59 9.15 5.34 -6.35
N ILE A 60 8.63 4.92 -7.49
CA ILE A 60 7.91 5.78 -8.45
C ILE A 60 6.85 6.65 -7.77
N GLU A 61 6.08 6.08 -6.87
CA GLU A 61 4.98 6.75 -6.18
C GLU A 61 5.43 7.82 -5.18
N PHE A 62 6.68 7.77 -4.74
CA PHE A 62 7.25 8.70 -3.76
C PHE A 62 8.20 9.72 -4.39
N GLU A 63 8.96 9.33 -5.42
CA GLU A 63 10.03 10.15 -5.96
C GLU A 63 9.67 10.78 -7.33
N ILE A 64 8.82 10.11 -8.11
CA ILE A 64 8.53 10.50 -9.49
C ILE A 64 7.17 11.18 -9.60
N ILE A 65 6.10 10.54 -9.13
CA ILE A 65 4.72 10.93 -9.38
C ILE A 65 4.16 11.79 -8.25
N PHE A 66 3.35 12.78 -8.59
CA PHE A 66 2.48 13.47 -7.64
C PHE A 66 1.17 12.67 -7.46
N SER A 67 1.23 11.53 -6.77
CA SER A 67 0.08 10.63 -6.56
C SER A 67 -0.77 11.03 -5.35
N SER A 68 -0.20 11.74 -4.39
CA SER A 68 -0.88 12.26 -3.20
C SER A 68 -0.30 13.61 -2.79
N TYR A 69 -1.06 14.35 -2.00
CA TYR A 69 -0.59 15.57 -1.35
C TYR A 69 0.13 15.21 -0.05
N ASP A 70 1.19 15.95 0.25
CA ASP A 70 1.96 15.89 1.48
C ASP A 70 2.51 17.26 1.85
N PHE A 71 3.28 17.39 2.94
CA PHE A 71 3.80 18.67 3.44
C PHE A 71 4.84 19.32 2.51
N MET A 72 5.42 18.57 1.55
CA MET A 72 6.41 19.08 0.60
C MET A 72 5.86 19.23 -0.82
N THR A 73 4.59 18.89 -1.07
CA THR A 73 4.02 18.89 -2.44
C THR A 73 4.07 20.26 -3.10
N GLU A 74 3.77 21.34 -2.36
CA GLU A 74 3.85 22.71 -2.91
C GLU A 74 5.28 23.04 -3.38
N GLU A 75 6.29 22.74 -2.58
CA GLU A 75 7.69 22.99 -2.92
C GLU A 75 8.15 22.08 -4.06
N ASN A 76 7.91 20.77 -3.93
CA ASN A 76 8.31 19.77 -4.91
C ASN A 76 7.67 19.99 -6.29
N SER A 77 6.43 20.52 -6.33
CA SER A 77 5.74 20.79 -7.59
C SER A 77 6.39 21.91 -8.42
N LYS A 78 7.16 22.81 -7.79
CA LYS A 78 7.89 23.88 -8.52
C LYS A 78 8.86 23.33 -9.58
N ARG A 79 9.32 22.09 -9.41
CA ARG A 79 10.15 21.42 -10.43
C ARG A 79 9.46 21.30 -11.80
N LEU A 80 8.11 21.23 -11.84
CA LEU A 80 7.35 21.18 -13.09
C LEU A 80 7.61 22.39 -14.01
N LEU A 81 7.85 23.55 -13.44
CA LEU A 81 8.12 24.78 -14.21
C LEU A 81 9.38 24.64 -15.06
N ARG A 82 10.37 23.86 -14.61
CA ARG A 82 11.61 23.59 -15.36
C ARG A 82 11.38 22.68 -16.56
N TYR A 83 10.25 21.94 -16.59
CA TYR A 83 9.86 21.05 -17.68
C TYR A 83 8.73 21.65 -18.54
N GLY A 84 8.57 22.99 -18.51
CA GLY A 84 7.68 23.74 -19.40
C GLY A 84 6.21 23.72 -19.00
N PHE A 85 5.88 23.31 -17.76
CA PHE A 85 4.53 23.50 -17.24
C PHE A 85 4.33 24.95 -16.81
N THR A 86 3.11 25.46 -16.96
CA THR A 86 2.75 26.79 -16.47
C THR A 86 2.44 26.77 -14.96
N GLU A 87 2.46 27.94 -14.34
CA GLU A 87 2.08 28.06 -12.92
C GLU A 87 0.63 27.69 -12.68
N GLU A 88 -0.27 27.94 -13.64
CA GLU A 88 -1.67 27.54 -13.59
C GLU A 88 -1.82 26.01 -13.61
N GLU A 89 -1.08 25.33 -14.49
CA GLU A 89 -1.07 23.86 -14.55
C GLU A 89 -0.51 23.23 -13.27
N ARG A 90 0.57 23.82 -12.72
CA ARG A 90 1.13 23.39 -11.43
C ARG A 90 0.11 23.52 -10.31
N LYS A 91 -0.51 24.71 -10.17
CA LYS A 91 -1.53 24.98 -9.15
C LYS A 91 -2.77 24.08 -9.32
N LEU A 92 -3.18 23.82 -10.57
CA LEU A 92 -4.27 22.89 -10.85
C LEU A 92 -3.92 21.48 -10.34
N LEU A 93 -2.74 20.96 -10.68
CA LEU A 93 -2.30 19.65 -10.22
C LEU A 93 -2.28 19.57 -8.68
N VAL A 94 -1.63 20.52 -8.02
CA VAL A 94 -1.52 20.55 -6.55
C VAL A 94 -2.91 20.58 -5.91
N ARG A 95 -3.83 21.41 -6.40
CA ARG A 95 -5.20 21.49 -5.91
C ARG A 95 -5.94 20.16 -6.05
N GLU A 96 -5.86 19.52 -7.21
CA GLU A 96 -6.60 18.28 -7.47
C GLU A 96 -6.00 17.10 -6.68
N VAL A 97 -4.67 17.01 -6.55
CA VAL A 97 -4.01 16.04 -5.70
C VAL A 97 -4.34 16.26 -4.22
N LYS A 98 -4.37 17.51 -3.76
CA LYS A 98 -4.77 17.87 -2.39
C LYS A 98 -6.20 17.42 -2.10
N LYS A 99 -7.14 17.75 -3.00
CA LYS A 99 -8.54 17.35 -2.89
C LYS A 99 -8.69 15.83 -2.82
N LEU A 100 -8.06 15.10 -3.77
CA LEU A 100 -8.08 13.64 -3.79
C LEU A 100 -7.57 13.05 -2.46
N THR A 101 -6.47 13.58 -1.94
CA THR A 101 -5.86 13.10 -0.69
C THR A 101 -6.78 13.35 0.51
N ILE A 102 -7.35 14.55 0.63
CA ILE A 102 -8.30 14.85 1.70
C ILE A 102 -9.54 13.96 1.60
N ASP A 103 -10.10 13.79 0.40
CA ASP A 103 -11.26 12.91 0.19
C ASP A 103 -10.96 11.46 0.58
N ALA A 104 -9.76 10.94 0.23
CA ALA A 104 -9.33 9.60 0.62
C ALA A 104 -9.21 9.45 2.15
N VAL A 105 -8.57 10.42 2.81
CA VAL A 105 -8.40 10.46 4.26
C VAL A 105 -9.75 10.56 4.97
N MET A 106 -10.63 11.46 4.53
CA MET A 106 -11.93 11.69 5.16
C MET A 106 -12.89 10.50 5.02
N ASN A 107 -12.75 9.72 3.95
CA ASN A 107 -13.59 8.55 3.68
C ASN A 107 -12.93 7.20 4.06
N GLN A 108 -11.77 7.20 4.71
CA GLN A 108 -10.99 6.00 5.01
C GLN A 108 -11.82 4.92 5.75
N GLU A 109 -12.55 5.28 6.80
CA GLU A 109 -13.36 4.32 7.56
C GLU A 109 -14.46 3.67 6.71
N LYS A 110 -15.12 4.47 5.83
CA LYS A 110 -16.13 3.95 4.91
C LYS A 110 -15.49 3.01 3.89
N ILE A 111 -14.35 3.40 3.32
CA ILE A 111 -13.60 2.60 2.34
C ILE A 111 -13.18 1.27 2.98
N LEU A 112 -12.62 1.30 4.20
CA LEU A 112 -12.21 0.10 4.92
C LEU A 112 -13.41 -0.84 5.16
N LYS A 113 -14.55 -0.31 5.58
CA LYS A 113 -15.75 -1.12 5.79
C LYS A 113 -16.23 -1.81 4.50
N GLU A 114 -16.30 -1.07 3.39
CA GLU A 114 -16.68 -1.61 2.08
C GLU A 114 -15.69 -2.68 1.60
N ASP A 115 -14.39 -2.48 1.83
CA ASP A 115 -13.34 -3.42 1.47
C ASP A 115 -13.42 -4.71 2.30
N LEU A 116 -13.67 -4.61 3.60
CA LEU A 116 -13.86 -5.78 4.47
C LEU A 116 -15.11 -6.59 4.08
N GLU A 117 -16.19 -5.93 3.69
CA GLU A 117 -17.38 -6.60 3.17
C GLU A 117 -17.11 -7.35 1.84
N ALA A 118 -16.27 -6.77 0.97
CA ALA A 118 -15.85 -7.44 -0.26
C ALA A 118 -14.96 -8.66 0.03
N LEU A 119 -13.99 -8.53 0.93
CA LEU A 119 -13.13 -9.64 1.36
C LEU A 119 -13.93 -10.77 2.00
N LYS A 120 -14.98 -10.45 2.77
CA LYS A 120 -15.88 -11.47 3.33
C LYS A 120 -16.64 -12.25 2.24
N ARG A 121 -17.02 -11.59 1.13
CA ARG A 121 -17.62 -12.31 -0.01
C ARG A 121 -16.63 -13.27 -0.66
N LEU A 122 -15.38 -12.85 -0.84
CA LEU A 122 -14.31 -13.71 -1.36
C LEU A 122 -14.06 -14.90 -0.44
N GLU A 123 -14.03 -14.68 0.86
CA GLU A 123 -13.82 -15.74 1.85
C GLU A 123 -14.97 -16.76 1.84
N ASN A 124 -16.23 -16.30 1.80
CA ASN A 124 -17.38 -17.18 1.68
C ASN A 124 -17.31 -18.05 0.39
N CYS A 125 -16.92 -17.45 -0.73
CA CYS A 125 -16.75 -18.19 -1.98
C CYS A 125 -15.64 -19.25 -1.87
N ARG A 126 -14.50 -18.90 -1.22
CA ARG A 126 -13.42 -19.84 -0.96
C ARG A 126 -13.88 -21.03 -0.12
N GLU A 127 -14.61 -20.76 0.99
CA GLU A 127 -15.14 -21.82 1.85
C GLU A 127 -16.15 -22.74 1.16
N GLU A 128 -17.02 -22.19 0.30
CA GLU A 128 -17.96 -22.97 -0.47
C GLU A 128 -17.24 -23.91 -1.46
N ILE A 129 -16.23 -23.40 -2.17
CA ILE A 129 -15.42 -24.19 -3.08
C ILE A 129 -14.61 -25.24 -2.32
N GLU A 130 -14.03 -24.90 -1.17
CA GLU A 130 -13.30 -25.86 -0.35
C GLU A 130 -14.19 -27.03 0.07
N LYS A 131 -15.42 -26.77 0.53
CA LYS A 131 -16.40 -27.83 0.87
C LYS A 131 -16.73 -28.73 -0.33
N LEU A 132 -16.79 -28.17 -1.55
CA LEU A 132 -17.02 -28.94 -2.77
C LEU A 132 -15.84 -29.87 -3.07
N LEU A 133 -14.62 -29.42 -2.86
CA LEU A 133 -13.39 -30.18 -3.15
C LEU A 133 -13.16 -31.37 -2.21
N TYR A 134 -13.82 -31.43 -1.04
CA TYR A 134 -13.84 -32.62 -0.17
C TYR A 134 -14.73 -33.74 -0.69
N GLN A 135 -15.50 -33.52 -1.77
CA GLN A 135 -16.33 -34.51 -2.43
C GLN A 135 -15.57 -35.11 -3.63
N ASP A 136 -16.02 -36.24 -4.16
CA ASP A 136 -15.49 -36.79 -5.40
C ASP A 136 -15.98 -35.91 -6.58
N VAL A 137 -15.14 -35.02 -7.04
CA VAL A 137 -15.46 -34.03 -8.08
C VAL A 137 -14.65 -34.29 -9.35
N SER A 138 -15.27 -34.02 -10.49
CA SER A 138 -14.60 -34.12 -11.80
C SER A 138 -13.54 -33.04 -11.98
N ILE A 139 -12.59 -33.28 -12.88
CA ILE A 139 -11.53 -32.31 -13.25
C ILE A 139 -12.16 -31.01 -13.76
N ASP A 140 -13.23 -31.08 -14.57
CA ASP A 140 -13.93 -29.89 -15.08
C ASP A 140 -14.46 -29.03 -13.93
N ARG A 141 -15.01 -29.65 -12.90
CA ARG A 141 -15.48 -28.95 -11.71
C ARG A 141 -14.36 -28.24 -10.95
N ILE A 142 -13.17 -28.87 -10.89
CA ILE A 142 -11.98 -28.26 -10.29
C ILE A 142 -11.54 -27.03 -11.10
N ILE A 143 -11.52 -27.14 -12.43
CA ILE A 143 -11.17 -26.02 -13.33
C ILE A 143 -12.16 -24.87 -13.16
N ASP A 144 -13.46 -25.14 -13.16
CA ASP A 144 -14.49 -24.11 -12.94
C ASP A 144 -14.35 -23.43 -11.57
N SER A 145 -13.98 -24.19 -10.55
CA SER A 145 -13.72 -23.64 -9.21
C SER A 145 -12.50 -22.71 -9.21
N ILE A 146 -11.41 -23.06 -9.89
CA ILE A 146 -10.22 -22.22 -10.05
C ILE A 146 -10.60 -20.91 -10.78
N LEU A 147 -11.34 -21.00 -11.90
CA LEU A 147 -11.75 -19.83 -12.67
C LEU A 147 -12.66 -18.91 -11.84
N THR A 148 -13.55 -19.49 -11.04
CA THR A 148 -14.44 -18.76 -10.14
C THR A 148 -13.62 -18.01 -9.08
N LEU A 149 -12.68 -18.67 -8.40
CA LEU A 149 -11.80 -18.02 -7.41
C LEU A 149 -10.95 -16.91 -8.02
N LEU A 150 -10.40 -17.12 -9.21
CA LEU A 150 -9.63 -16.09 -9.90
C LEU A 150 -10.50 -14.86 -10.23
N LYS A 151 -11.75 -15.07 -10.64
CA LYS A 151 -12.70 -13.98 -10.88
C LYS A 151 -13.02 -13.23 -9.58
N GLU A 152 -13.29 -13.96 -8.49
CA GLU A 152 -13.58 -13.38 -7.20
C GLU A 152 -12.37 -12.57 -6.65
N ILE A 153 -11.16 -13.09 -6.76
CA ILE A 153 -9.93 -12.37 -6.37
C ILE A 153 -9.79 -11.06 -7.17
N ARG A 154 -10.05 -11.09 -8.47
CA ARG A 154 -9.99 -9.88 -9.32
C ARG A 154 -11.06 -8.85 -8.97
N THR A 155 -12.19 -9.26 -8.40
CA THR A 155 -13.33 -8.38 -8.09
C THR A 155 -13.34 -7.96 -6.62
N ASN A 156 -13.13 -8.89 -5.71
CA ASN A 156 -13.30 -8.71 -4.26
C ASN A 156 -12.01 -8.89 -3.45
N GLY A 157 -10.85 -8.92 -4.07
CA GLY A 157 -9.54 -9.04 -3.42
C GLY A 157 -8.54 -7.99 -3.87
N THR A 158 -8.13 -8.02 -5.13
CA THR A 158 -7.07 -7.14 -5.67
C THR A 158 -7.41 -5.65 -5.59
N PRO A 159 -8.63 -5.17 -5.96
CA PRO A 159 -8.95 -3.75 -5.86
C PRO A 159 -8.97 -3.25 -4.41
N GLN A 160 -9.42 -4.07 -3.47
CA GLN A 160 -9.44 -3.77 -2.03
C GLN A 160 -8.02 -3.62 -1.51
N PHE A 161 -7.16 -4.60 -1.79
CA PHE A 161 -5.74 -4.50 -1.44
C PHE A 161 -5.09 -3.25 -2.03
N ALA A 162 -5.31 -2.96 -3.31
CA ALA A 162 -4.73 -1.78 -3.96
C ALA A 162 -5.21 -0.47 -3.32
N ARG A 163 -6.47 -0.38 -2.87
CA ARG A 163 -7.00 0.80 -2.16
C ARG A 163 -6.35 0.98 -0.79
N GLN A 164 -6.24 -0.10 0.00
CA GLN A 164 -5.61 -0.03 1.33
C GLN A 164 -4.11 0.27 1.21
N ALA A 165 -3.39 -0.36 0.28
CA ALA A 165 -2.00 -0.04 -0.01
C ALA A 165 -1.81 1.45 -0.38
N ARG A 166 -2.75 2.04 -1.15
CA ARG A 166 -2.71 3.46 -1.50
C ARG A 166 -2.92 4.37 -0.29
N LEU A 167 -3.81 4.02 0.63
CA LEU A 167 -3.99 4.74 1.89
C LEU A 167 -2.74 4.67 2.77
N ALA A 168 -2.09 3.50 2.86
CA ALA A 168 -0.83 3.33 3.55
C ALA A 168 0.30 4.18 2.92
N PHE A 169 0.36 4.28 1.59
CA PHE A 169 1.33 5.14 0.90
C PHE A 169 1.08 6.62 1.17
N ILE A 170 -0.18 7.07 1.21
CA ILE A 170 -0.54 8.44 1.61
C ILE A 170 -0.04 8.72 3.04
N ALA A 171 -0.34 7.83 3.99
CA ALA A 171 0.12 7.97 5.38
C ALA A 171 1.66 8.03 5.45
N ARG A 172 2.34 7.16 4.72
CA ARG A 172 3.81 7.11 4.65
C ARG A 172 4.41 8.39 4.05
N ALA A 173 3.80 8.94 2.99
CA ALA A 173 4.23 10.19 2.36
C ALA A 173 4.13 11.36 3.36
N PHE A 174 3.03 11.47 4.09
CA PHE A 174 2.87 12.48 5.14
C PHE A 174 3.93 12.34 6.23
N LEU A 175 4.12 11.14 6.78
CA LEU A 175 5.11 10.89 7.85
C LEU A 175 6.53 11.24 7.41
N ARG A 176 6.92 10.88 6.17
CA ARG A 176 8.23 11.23 5.63
C ARG A 176 8.39 12.74 5.50
N THR A 177 7.41 13.40 4.92
CA THR A 177 7.49 14.82 4.63
C THR A 177 7.32 15.71 5.86
N LEU A 178 6.82 15.21 7.00
CA LEU A 178 6.94 15.87 8.30
C LEU A 178 8.41 16.06 8.73
N VAL A 179 9.26 15.08 8.40
CA VAL A 179 10.71 15.19 8.66
C VAL A 179 11.36 16.15 7.68
N ASP A 180 11.06 16.00 6.37
CA ASP A 180 11.63 16.85 5.31
C ASP A 180 11.25 18.34 5.50
N ALA A 181 10.06 18.62 6.01
CA ALA A 181 9.58 19.96 6.33
C ALA A 181 10.07 20.49 7.69
N GLY A 182 10.76 19.67 8.49
CA GLY A 182 11.39 20.07 9.76
C GLY A 182 10.43 20.11 10.95
N TYR A 183 9.23 19.55 10.87
CA TYR A 183 8.29 19.46 12.00
C TYR A 183 8.69 18.37 13.01
N TYR A 184 9.19 17.23 12.53
CA TYR A 184 9.65 16.12 13.35
C TYR A 184 11.06 15.68 12.98
N THR A 185 11.71 14.98 13.89
CA THR A 185 12.96 14.27 13.59
C THR A 185 12.67 12.89 13.01
N SER A 186 13.65 12.30 12.29
CA SER A 186 13.55 10.91 11.84
C SER A 186 13.32 9.95 13.00
N GLU A 187 13.97 10.19 14.15
CA GLU A 187 13.82 9.38 15.38
C GLU A 187 12.38 9.40 15.91
N ASN A 188 11.70 10.56 15.88
CA ASN A 188 10.29 10.67 16.29
C ASN A 188 9.39 9.80 15.39
N VAL A 189 9.57 9.90 14.07
CA VAL A 189 8.76 9.13 13.09
C VAL A 189 9.10 7.65 13.18
N ASP A 190 10.36 7.26 13.31
CA ASP A 190 10.77 5.86 13.47
C ASP A 190 10.19 5.24 14.75
N THR A 191 10.20 5.99 15.85
CA THR A 191 9.60 5.56 17.12
C THR A 191 8.09 5.36 16.96
N PHE A 192 7.40 6.30 16.33
CA PHE A 192 5.98 6.18 16.03
C PHE A 192 5.69 4.94 15.17
N MET A 193 6.45 4.74 14.08
CA MET A 193 6.30 3.59 13.18
C MET A 193 6.55 2.25 13.88
N GLN A 194 7.54 2.17 14.77
CA GLN A 194 7.80 0.95 15.56
C GLN A 194 6.68 0.65 16.56
N GLY A 195 5.90 1.65 16.95
CA GLY A 195 4.70 1.48 17.79
C GLY A 195 3.50 0.89 17.05
N ILE A 196 3.49 0.88 15.70
CA ILE A 196 2.38 0.36 14.89
C ILE A 196 2.59 -1.14 14.66
N SER A 197 1.57 -1.93 14.98
CA SER A 197 1.58 -3.38 14.70
C SER A 197 1.23 -3.62 13.24
N THR A 198 2.06 -4.36 12.53
CA THR A 198 1.82 -4.78 11.15
C THR A 198 1.83 -6.29 11.05
N VAL A 199 1.22 -6.86 10.00
CA VAL A 199 1.27 -8.31 9.74
C VAL A 199 2.73 -8.83 9.72
N SER A 200 3.66 -8.03 9.18
CA SER A 200 5.09 -8.39 9.17
C SER A 200 5.71 -8.37 10.58
N SER A 201 5.35 -7.41 11.43
CA SER A 201 5.85 -7.36 12.81
C SER A 201 5.26 -8.51 13.65
N GLU A 202 3.96 -8.80 13.47
CA GLU A 202 3.30 -9.94 14.12
C GLU A 202 3.91 -11.28 13.67
N PHE A 203 4.17 -11.45 12.37
CA PHE A 203 4.85 -12.64 11.86
C PHE A 203 6.22 -12.82 12.50
N ASN A 204 7.03 -11.76 12.57
CA ASN A 204 8.36 -11.82 13.17
C ASN A 204 8.29 -12.14 14.67
N ASP A 205 7.35 -11.53 15.41
CA ASP A 205 7.13 -11.80 16.83
C ASP A 205 6.69 -13.26 17.06
N ASP A 206 5.74 -13.74 16.26
CA ASP A 206 5.26 -15.14 16.38
C ASP A 206 6.31 -16.14 15.91
N PHE A 207 7.13 -15.78 14.92
CA PHE A 207 8.26 -16.61 14.49
C PHE A 207 9.33 -16.71 15.59
N GLU A 208 9.64 -15.62 16.29
CA GLU A 208 10.54 -15.61 17.44
C GLU A 208 9.97 -16.48 18.57
N ARG A 209 8.70 -16.32 18.94
CA ARG A 209 8.00 -17.13 19.94
C ARG A 209 7.99 -18.62 19.57
N PHE A 210 7.80 -18.95 18.29
CA PHE A 210 7.90 -20.32 17.80
C PHE A 210 9.33 -20.86 17.94
N SER A 211 10.35 -20.05 17.62
CA SER A 211 11.75 -20.45 17.75
C SER A 211 12.18 -20.70 19.21
N GLU A 212 11.57 -19.99 20.15
CA GLU A 212 11.77 -20.14 21.59
C GLU A 212 10.90 -21.27 22.21
N GLY A 213 10.02 -21.88 21.42
CA GLY A 213 9.12 -22.95 21.88
C GLY A 213 7.94 -22.42 22.71
N LEU A 214 7.62 -21.13 22.65
CA LEU A 214 6.51 -20.49 23.37
C LEU A 214 5.17 -20.68 22.67
N ILE A 215 5.17 -20.96 21.37
CA ILE A 215 4.01 -21.40 20.59
C ILE A 215 4.33 -22.68 19.85
N SER A 216 3.33 -23.52 19.64
CA SER A 216 3.50 -24.79 18.93
C SER A 216 3.63 -24.61 17.43
N ARG A 217 4.10 -25.64 16.72
CA ARG A 217 4.10 -25.67 15.25
C ARG A 217 2.70 -25.57 14.69
N GLU A 218 1.75 -26.22 15.33
CA GLU A 218 0.34 -26.23 14.96
C GLU A 218 -0.26 -24.83 15.03
N GLU A 219 0.01 -24.07 16.10
CA GLU A 219 -0.41 -22.68 16.26
C GLU A 219 0.24 -21.77 15.21
N PHE A 220 1.54 -21.90 14.99
CA PHE A 220 2.24 -21.12 13.96
C PHE A 220 1.70 -21.43 12.56
N ASN A 221 1.54 -22.71 12.22
CA ASN A 221 1.05 -23.13 10.91
C ASN A 221 -0.42 -22.77 10.69
N PHE A 222 -1.24 -22.76 11.73
CA PHE A 222 -2.63 -22.30 11.62
C PHE A 222 -2.70 -20.84 11.11
N LYS A 223 -1.81 -19.99 11.60
CA LYS A 223 -1.79 -18.58 11.25
C LYS A 223 -1.01 -18.31 9.93
N TYR A 224 0.14 -18.95 9.76
CA TYR A 224 1.10 -18.62 8.72
C TYR A 224 1.44 -19.76 7.75
N GLY A 225 0.94 -20.96 8.00
CA GLY A 225 1.27 -22.17 7.23
C GLY A 225 0.97 -22.05 5.74
N HIS A 226 -0.04 -21.26 5.36
CA HIS A 226 -0.41 -21.01 3.97
C HIS A 226 0.58 -20.11 3.22
N LEU A 227 1.45 -19.39 3.91
CA LEU A 227 2.43 -18.51 3.30
C LEU A 227 3.61 -19.29 2.71
N ARG A 228 4.34 -18.66 1.80
CA ARG A 228 5.53 -19.20 1.13
C ARG A 228 6.71 -18.27 1.35
N SER A 229 7.90 -18.82 1.47
CA SER A 229 9.15 -18.06 1.59
C SER A 229 9.54 -17.32 0.30
N GLY A 230 9.09 -17.81 -0.86
CA GLY A 230 9.27 -17.14 -2.16
C GLY A 230 7.92 -16.66 -2.68
N THR A 231 7.63 -15.37 -2.56
CA THR A 231 6.30 -14.81 -2.71
C THR A 231 5.67 -14.92 -4.11
N TYR A 232 6.46 -15.09 -5.17
CA TYR A 232 5.97 -15.09 -6.55
C TYR A 232 6.15 -16.41 -7.27
N ASP A 233 6.62 -17.46 -6.60
CA ASP A 233 6.76 -18.78 -7.18
C ASP A 233 5.83 -19.78 -6.49
N ILE A 234 4.75 -20.18 -7.19
CA ILE A 234 3.78 -21.16 -6.70
C ILE A 234 4.42 -22.53 -6.39
N ARG A 235 5.60 -22.82 -6.93
CA ARG A 235 6.35 -24.06 -6.69
C ARG A 235 7.16 -24.02 -5.38
N SER A 236 7.33 -22.83 -4.78
CA SER A 236 7.97 -22.73 -3.47
C SER A 236 7.11 -23.40 -2.41
N ASP A 237 7.73 -24.13 -1.50
CA ASP A 237 7.03 -24.80 -0.42
C ASP A 237 6.35 -23.78 0.50
N ARG A 238 5.17 -24.16 0.99
CA ARG A 238 4.46 -23.42 2.04
C ARG A 238 5.12 -23.68 3.39
N TYR A 239 4.96 -22.78 4.35
CA TYR A 239 5.52 -22.98 5.69
C TYR A 239 5.00 -24.26 6.38
N ASP A 240 3.73 -24.64 6.17
CA ASP A 240 3.17 -25.89 6.71
C ASP A 240 3.77 -27.14 6.08
N ALA A 241 4.23 -27.08 4.83
CA ALA A 241 4.91 -28.17 4.12
C ALA A 241 6.43 -28.22 4.41
N MET A 242 7.01 -27.10 4.88
CA MET A 242 8.44 -27.02 5.19
C MET A 242 8.77 -27.68 6.52
N ASN A 243 9.75 -28.57 6.53
CA ASN A 243 10.26 -29.15 7.77
C ASN A 243 11.42 -28.30 8.34
N PHE A 244 11.14 -27.02 8.63
CA PHE A 244 12.13 -26.14 9.21
C PHE A 244 11.98 -26.06 10.74
N ARG A 245 13.12 -25.95 11.43
CA ARG A 245 13.18 -25.54 12.83
C ARG A 245 13.87 -24.19 12.86
N PRO A 246 13.18 -23.14 13.27
CA PRO A 246 13.83 -21.83 13.40
C PRO A 246 14.96 -21.93 14.42
N ALA A 247 16.10 -21.36 14.09
CA ALA A 247 17.17 -21.20 15.06
C ALA A 247 16.76 -20.12 16.08
N PRO A 248 16.95 -20.34 17.38
CA PRO A 248 16.64 -19.32 18.38
C PRO A 248 17.40 -18.00 18.06
N SER A 249 16.69 -16.89 18.10
CA SER A 249 17.32 -15.58 17.90
C SER A 249 18.36 -15.34 18.98
N ARG A 250 19.59 -15.02 18.58
CA ARG A 250 20.66 -14.68 19.51
C ARG A 250 20.56 -13.26 20.08
N ILE A 251 19.65 -12.46 19.55
CA ILE A 251 19.49 -11.06 19.93
C ILE A 251 18.14 -10.92 20.65
N LYS A 252 18.18 -10.91 21.98
CA LYS A 252 17.04 -10.44 22.77
C LYS A 252 16.90 -8.94 22.51
N LYS A 253 15.92 -8.56 21.72
CA LYS A 253 15.46 -7.16 21.67
C LYS A 253 14.63 -6.94 22.93
N ASP A 254 15.14 -6.15 23.86
CA ASP A 254 14.31 -5.64 24.95
C ASP A 254 13.12 -4.95 24.33
N LYS A 255 11.89 -5.49 24.56
CA LYS A 255 10.66 -4.85 24.14
C LYS A 255 10.47 -3.58 24.98
N VAL A 256 11.09 -2.49 24.56
CA VAL A 256 10.79 -1.17 25.08
C VAL A 256 9.32 -0.92 24.73
N LYS A 257 8.49 -0.53 25.69
CA LYS A 257 7.15 -0.01 25.41
C LYS A 257 7.33 1.30 24.67
N ILE A 258 7.23 1.23 23.34
CA ILE A 258 7.39 2.38 22.46
C ILE A 258 6.07 3.13 22.50
N GLN A 259 6.14 4.42 22.79
CA GLN A 259 5.00 5.31 22.81
C GLN A 259 4.53 5.51 21.36
N LYS A 260 3.24 5.19 21.08
CA LYS A 260 2.66 5.29 19.73
C LYS A 260 2.26 6.72 19.33
N ASP A 261 2.50 7.71 20.19
CA ASP A 261 1.90 9.02 20.04
C ASP A 261 2.86 10.01 19.37
N LEU A 262 2.41 10.61 18.28
CA LEU A 262 2.99 11.85 17.76
C LEU A 262 2.58 13.03 18.65
N ASP A 263 3.41 14.04 18.76
CA ASP A 263 3.05 15.29 19.41
C ASP A 263 1.96 16.01 18.58
N ILE A 264 0.72 15.92 19.07
CA ILE A 264 -0.45 16.45 18.36
C ILE A 264 -0.35 17.97 18.14
N SER A 265 0.33 18.70 18.99
CA SER A 265 0.49 20.15 18.83
C SER A 265 1.35 20.51 17.62
N ILE A 266 2.44 19.75 17.40
CA ILE A 266 3.30 19.90 16.23
C ILE A 266 2.56 19.48 14.95
N LEU A 267 1.81 18.36 15.01
CA LEU A 267 1.00 17.93 13.87
C LEU A 267 -0.08 18.95 13.52
N THR A 268 -0.74 19.54 14.52
CA THR A 268 -1.72 20.61 14.32
C THR A 268 -1.08 21.79 13.57
N GLN A 269 0.08 22.25 14.01
CA GLN A 269 0.80 23.34 13.35
C GLN A 269 1.14 22.99 11.89
N ALA A 270 1.62 21.78 11.62
CA ALA A 270 1.94 21.33 10.26
C ALA A 270 0.70 21.32 9.34
N LEU A 271 -0.45 20.90 9.85
CA LEU A 271 -1.70 20.89 9.11
C LEU A 271 -2.22 22.33 8.83
N GLU A 272 -2.11 23.23 9.80
CA GLU A 272 -2.46 24.65 9.65
C GLU A 272 -1.58 25.35 8.62
N ASP A 273 -0.26 25.18 8.72
CA ASP A 273 0.72 25.77 7.78
C ASP A 273 0.48 25.36 6.33
N THR A 274 0.01 24.12 6.12
CA THR A 274 -0.32 23.59 4.79
C THR A 274 -1.79 23.75 4.41
N GLN A 275 -2.58 24.42 5.28
CA GLN A 275 -4.03 24.62 5.07
C GLN A 275 -4.77 23.30 4.79
N LEU A 276 -4.42 22.25 5.53
CA LEU A 276 -5.13 20.98 5.52
C LEU A 276 -6.22 21.01 6.59
N ASP A 277 -7.48 21.08 6.16
CA ASP A 277 -8.64 21.13 7.05
C ASP A 277 -8.98 19.74 7.59
N VAL A 278 -8.10 19.21 8.42
CA VAL A 278 -8.27 17.91 9.11
C VAL A 278 -7.73 18.04 10.53
N HIS A 279 -8.48 17.53 11.51
CA HIS A 279 -8.02 17.50 12.90
C HIS A 279 -6.83 16.55 13.07
N ALA A 280 -5.80 16.98 13.81
CA ALA A 280 -4.55 16.25 13.98
C ALA A 280 -4.73 14.87 14.59
N GLU A 281 -5.58 14.73 15.63
CA GLU A 281 -5.88 13.42 16.24
C GLU A 281 -6.56 12.46 15.25
N ARG A 282 -7.43 12.98 14.40
CA ARG A 282 -8.08 12.19 13.36
C ARG A 282 -7.06 11.75 12.31
N MET A 283 -6.18 12.65 11.88
CA MET A 283 -5.14 12.33 10.91
C MET A 283 -4.20 11.25 11.45
N ALA A 284 -3.73 11.37 12.69
CA ALA A 284 -2.88 10.38 13.33
C ALA A 284 -3.55 9.00 13.42
N LYS A 285 -4.84 8.93 13.81
CA LYS A 285 -5.61 7.68 13.84
C LYS A 285 -5.74 7.04 12.46
N ILE A 286 -5.98 7.86 11.42
CA ILE A 286 -6.09 7.36 10.04
C ILE A 286 -4.77 6.80 9.57
N TRP A 287 -3.64 7.45 9.87
CA TRP A 287 -2.31 6.93 9.52
C TRP A 287 -2.02 5.58 10.19
N ILE A 288 -2.32 5.45 11.49
CA ILE A 288 -2.19 4.17 12.19
C ILE A 288 -3.04 3.10 11.49
N SER A 289 -4.33 3.36 11.32
CA SER A 289 -5.26 2.40 10.69
C SER A 289 -4.92 2.06 9.23
N ALA A 290 -4.28 2.95 8.50
CA ALA A 290 -3.87 2.69 7.12
C ALA A 290 -2.56 1.89 7.02
N ILE A 291 -1.72 1.92 8.05
CA ILE A 291 -0.42 1.22 8.12
C ILE A 291 -0.58 -0.16 8.75
N GLU A 292 -1.49 -0.33 9.73
CA GLU A 292 -1.90 -1.62 10.33
C GLU A 292 -2.55 -2.53 9.30
#